data_7a820783c298c91f5fdde6c234d5dbb6
#
_entry.id   7a820783c298c91f5fdde6c234d5dbb6
#
_cell.length_a   1.000
_cell.length_b   1.000
_cell.length_c   1.000
_cell.angle_alpha   90.00
_cell.angle_beta   90.00
_cell.angle_gamma   90.00
#
_symmetry.space_group_name_H-M   'P 1'
#
loop_
_entity.id
_entity.type
_entity.pdbx_description
1 polymer ?
#
loop_
_entity_poly.entity_id
_entity_poly.type
_entity_poly.pdbx_seq_one_letter_code
_entity_poly.pdbx_strand_id
1 'polypeptide(L)'
;MAGTVLVTGATGTLGREVVRLLVARGVAVRALSRRARSGGDGVEWVVGDLVTGAGIAGAVAGVEVVVDCATTVGRKDVAAVRTLVAEAGKAGVRHLLYVSIVGVDRVPIPYYRAKLACERVVRESGLGWTVLRATQFHDLLLRIFDASARLPVFPVPGGARIQPVDVGEVAARVAELAGEGPAGYAPEVGGPRVRPYRELAEAYLRAAGRRRVLLPVRVPGTVGRALRAGGNLTPERAVGRGTFEEALAKRFGGH
;
A
#
# COMPACT_ATOMS: atom_id res chain seq x y z
N MET A 1 3.31 -5.75 -22.79
CA MET A 1 3.36 -4.29 -22.67
C MET A 1 4.58 -3.77 -23.43
N ALA A 2 4.41 -2.79 -24.34
CA ALA A 2 5.51 -2.25 -25.12
C ALA A 2 6.08 -0.93 -24.55
N GLY A 3 5.48 -0.35 -23.54
CA GLY A 3 5.85 0.97 -23.00
C GLY A 3 6.51 0.92 -21.62
N THR A 4 7.14 2.04 -21.24
CA THR A 4 7.79 2.20 -19.95
C THR A 4 6.75 2.42 -18.85
N VAL A 5 6.93 1.72 -17.72
CA VAL A 5 6.12 1.86 -16.49
C VAL A 5 6.91 2.66 -15.45
N LEU A 6 6.36 3.80 -15.00
CA LEU A 6 6.90 4.53 -13.86
C LEU A 6 6.30 3.97 -12.56
N VAL A 7 7.16 3.60 -11.61
CA VAL A 7 6.74 3.24 -10.25
C VAL A 7 7.16 4.33 -9.27
N THR A 8 6.18 4.97 -8.62
CA THR A 8 6.47 5.87 -7.50
C THR A 8 6.48 5.09 -6.19
N GLY A 9 7.14 5.62 -5.15
CA GLY A 9 7.30 4.85 -3.93
C GLY A 9 8.09 3.54 -4.12
N ALA A 10 8.89 3.45 -5.16
CA ALA A 10 9.66 2.27 -5.59
C ALA A 10 10.60 1.71 -4.50
N THR A 11 10.98 2.53 -3.51
CA THR A 11 11.81 2.10 -2.37
C THR A 11 11.00 1.62 -1.17
N GLY A 12 9.67 1.75 -1.23
CA GLY A 12 8.75 1.31 -0.17
C GLY A 12 8.48 -0.20 -0.18
N THR A 13 7.73 -0.68 0.82
CA THR A 13 7.40 -2.10 0.98
C THR A 13 6.71 -2.67 -0.26
N LEU A 14 5.65 -2.02 -0.73
CA LEU A 14 4.93 -2.46 -1.94
C LEU A 14 5.71 -2.15 -3.23
N GLY A 15 6.20 -0.91 -3.36
CA GLY A 15 6.83 -0.47 -4.62
C GLY A 15 8.05 -1.30 -5.02
N ARG A 16 8.86 -1.78 -4.07
CA ARG A 16 9.98 -2.69 -4.35
C ARG A 16 9.53 -4.00 -4.98
N GLU A 17 8.46 -4.60 -4.44
CA GLU A 17 7.90 -5.85 -4.97
C GLU A 17 7.28 -5.64 -6.35
N VAL A 18 6.59 -4.51 -6.57
CA VAL A 18 6.05 -4.14 -7.89
C VAL A 18 7.18 -4.00 -8.91
N VAL A 19 8.23 -3.24 -8.59
CA VAL A 19 9.41 -3.09 -9.48
C VAL A 19 10.01 -4.45 -9.82
N ARG A 20 10.28 -5.29 -8.82
CA ARG A 20 10.83 -6.63 -9.00
C ARG A 20 9.98 -7.49 -9.94
N LEU A 21 8.65 -7.47 -9.77
CA LEU A 21 7.73 -8.27 -10.57
C LEU A 21 7.60 -7.76 -12.01
N LEU A 22 7.58 -6.44 -12.20
CA LEU A 22 7.54 -5.84 -13.54
C LEU A 22 8.82 -6.15 -14.33
N VAL A 23 9.99 -6.01 -13.69
CA VAL A 23 11.28 -6.36 -14.30
C VAL A 23 11.34 -7.85 -14.65
N ALA A 24 10.91 -8.73 -13.73
CA ALA A 24 10.85 -10.18 -13.99
C ALA A 24 9.93 -10.56 -15.16
N ARG A 25 8.97 -9.69 -15.51
CA ARG A 25 8.08 -9.84 -16.68
C ARG A 25 8.65 -9.18 -17.96
N GLY A 26 9.87 -8.68 -17.92
CA GLY A 26 10.50 -8.01 -19.05
C GLY A 26 9.92 -6.62 -19.36
N VAL A 27 9.27 -5.98 -18.40
CA VAL A 27 8.72 -4.62 -18.55
C VAL A 27 9.83 -3.60 -18.31
N ALA A 28 9.93 -2.58 -19.18
CA ALA A 28 10.81 -1.44 -18.94
C ALA A 28 10.30 -0.63 -17.73
N VAL A 29 11.09 -0.57 -16.66
CA VAL A 29 10.70 0.07 -15.41
C VAL A 29 11.54 1.31 -15.14
N ARG A 30 10.86 2.44 -14.95
CA ARG A 30 11.42 3.65 -14.35
C ARG A 30 10.97 3.75 -12.90
N ALA A 31 11.92 3.90 -11.96
CA ALA A 31 11.66 3.92 -10.54
C ALA A 31 11.97 5.30 -9.94
N LEU A 32 10.95 5.94 -9.34
CA LEU A 32 11.11 7.25 -8.71
C LEU A 32 11.69 7.13 -7.29
N SER A 33 12.75 7.86 -7.03
CA SER A 33 13.37 7.98 -5.70
C SER A 33 13.70 9.43 -5.39
N ARG A 34 13.62 9.82 -4.12
CA ARG A 34 14.07 11.16 -3.65
C ARG A 34 15.60 11.31 -3.60
N ARG A 35 16.32 10.22 -3.70
CA ARG A 35 17.80 10.19 -3.68
C ARG A 35 18.30 9.45 -4.90
N ALA A 36 19.44 9.89 -5.42
CA ALA A 36 20.11 9.17 -6.50
C ALA A 36 20.38 7.71 -6.10
N ARG A 37 20.20 6.81 -7.05
CA ARG A 37 20.50 5.40 -6.93
C ARG A 37 21.28 4.97 -8.15
N SER A 38 22.24 4.07 -7.96
CA SER A 38 22.91 3.42 -9.07
C SER A 38 21.91 2.51 -9.79
N GLY A 39 21.88 2.57 -11.11
CA GLY A 39 21.12 1.66 -11.95
C GLY A 39 21.68 0.24 -11.84
N GLY A 40 20.82 -0.75 -12.02
CA GLY A 40 21.13 -2.18 -12.07
C GLY A 40 19.83 -2.93 -12.35
N ASP A 41 19.94 -4.18 -12.84
CA ASP A 41 18.82 -5.12 -12.98
C ASP A 41 17.64 -4.64 -13.83
N GLY A 42 17.88 -3.84 -14.89
CA GLY A 42 16.81 -3.42 -15.81
C GLY A 42 15.92 -2.29 -15.29
N VAL A 43 16.34 -1.56 -14.25
CA VAL A 43 15.59 -0.42 -13.65
C VAL A 43 16.28 0.90 -13.98
N GLU A 44 15.54 1.83 -14.59
CA GLU A 44 15.95 3.22 -14.74
C GLU A 44 15.56 4.01 -13.47
N TRP A 45 16.56 4.37 -12.64
CA TRP A 45 16.30 5.19 -11.46
C TRP A 45 16.29 6.67 -11.80
N VAL A 46 15.22 7.37 -11.42
CA VAL A 46 15.10 8.84 -11.60
C VAL A 46 14.93 9.51 -10.25
N VAL A 47 15.51 10.71 -10.13
CA VAL A 47 15.39 11.51 -8.90
C VAL A 47 14.23 12.47 -9.04
N GLY A 48 13.35 12.48 -8.02
CA GLY A 48 12.26 13.45 -7.95
C GLY A 48 11.48 13.35 -6.65
N ASP A 49 10.77 14.42 -6.34
CA ASP A 49 9.94 14.54 -5.14
C ASP A 49 8.52 14.99 -5.51
N LEU A 50 7.57 14.12 -5.28
CA LEU A 50 6.15 14.37 -5.57
C LEU A 50 5.56 15.52 -4.75
N VAL A 51 6.12 15.81 -3.57
CA VAL A 51 5.60 16.87 -2.69
C VAL A 51 6.03 18.25 -3.20
N THR A 52 7.27 18.39 -3.68
CA THR A 52 7.81 19.63 -4.22
C THR A 52 7.62 19.80 -5.72
N GLY A 53 7.37 18.68 -6.44
CA GLY A 53 7.27 18.64 -7.90
C GLY A 53 8.62 18.51 -8.60
N ALA A 54 9.73 18.63 -7.87
CA ALA A 54 11.05 18.58 -8.45
C ALA A 54 11.32 17.26 -9.17
N GLY A 55 11.75 17.30 -10.44
CA GLY A 55 12.11 16.14 -11.25
C GLY A 55 10.93 15.32 -11.79
N ILE A 56 9.67 15.65 -11.47
CA ILE A 56 8.52 14.83 -11.84
C ILE A 56 8.22 14.90 -13.34
N ALA A 57 8.34 16.07 -13.97
CA ALA A 57 8.18 16.21 -15.42
C ALA A 57 9.13 15.28 -16.21
N GLY A 58 10.41 15.21 -15.81
CA GLY A 58 11.37 14.30 -16.40
C GLY A 58 11.06 12.83 -16.09
N ALA A 59 10.56 12.55 -14.87
CA ALA A 59 10.21 11.19 -14.46
C ALA A 59 9.06 10.60 -15.29
N VAL A 60 8.06 11.40 -15.68
CA VAL A 60 6.90 10.95 -16.47
C VAL A 60 7.10 11.03 -17.99
N ALA A 61 8.18 11.66 -18.47
CA ALA A 61 8.44 11.83 -19.91
C ALA A 61 8.59 10.48 -20.62
N GLY A 62 7.77 10.24 -21.64
CA GLY A 62 7.77 9.00 -22.42
C GLY A 62 7.24 7.76 -21.67
N VAL A 63 6.58 7.94 -20.52
CA VAL A 63 5.97 6.88 -19.73
C VAL A 63 4.55 6.61 -20.22
N GLU A 64 4.19 5.36 -20.40
CA GLU A 64 2.82 4.97 -20.76
C GLU A 64 1.93 4.72 -19.53
N VAL A 65 2.48 4.09 -18.50
CA VAL A 65 1.76 3.68 -17.29
C VAL A 65 2.47 4.22 -16.06
N VAL A 66 1.72 4.80 -15.14
CA VAL A 66 2.21 5.20 -13.82
C VAL A 66 1.57 4.29 -12.77
N VAL A 67 2.39 3.65 -11.94
CA VAL A 67 1.97 2.92 -10.75
C VAL A 67 2.34 3.73 -9.52
N ASP A 68 1.33 4.30 -8.85
CA ASP A 68 1.54 5.11 -7.65
C ASP A 68 1.41 4.29 -6.37
N CYS A 69 2.58 3.91 -5.81
CA CYS A 69 2.73 3.28 -4.51
C CYS A 69 3.25 4.25 -3.44
N ALA A 70 3.42 5.55 -3.78
CA ALA A 70 3.96 6.52 -2.84
C ALA A 70 2.97 6.88 -1.74
N THR A 71 3.48 7.11 -0.54
CA THR A 71 2.71 7.69 0.57
C THR A 71 3.62 8.41 1.55
N THR A 72 3.16 9.55 2.06
CA THR A 72 3.76 10.30 3.17
C THR A 72 2.99 10.10 4.47
N VAL A 73 1.96 9.25 4.44
CA VAL A 73 1.05 8.95 5.57
C VAL A 73 0.37 10.22 6.10
N GLY A 74 -0.18 11.07 5.20
CA GLY A 74 -0.90 12.24 5.67
C GLY A 74 -1.33 13.26 4.60
N ARG A 75 -1.50 14.53 5.04
CA ARG A 75 -2.00 15.62 4.19
C ARG A 75 -1.16 15.88 2.94
N LYS A 76 0.13 15.61 2.98
CA LYS A 76 1.04 15.78 1.83
C LYS A 76 0.76 14.79 0.70
N ASP A 77 0.07 13.67 0.98
CA ASP A 77 -0.29 12.68 -0.06
C ASP A 77 -1.17 13.30 -1.14
N VAL A 78 -2.13 14.14 -0.76
CA VAL A 78 -3.03 14.79 -1.73
C VAL A 78 -2.27 15.75 -2.65
N ALA A 79 -1.33 16.53 -2.10
CA ALA A 79 -0.49 17.41 -2.90
C ALA A 79 0.41 16.61 -3.85
N ALA A 80 1.02 15.53 -3.34
CA ALA A 80 1.87 14.64 -4.12
C ALA A 80 1.13 14.00 -5.31
N VAL A 81 -0.11 13.50 -5.08
CA VAL A 81 -0.93 12.91 -6.14
C VAL A 81 -1.38 13.98 -7.15
N ARG A 82 -1.71 15.19 -6.71
CA ARG A 82 -2.04 16.30 -7.63
C ARG A 82 -0.86 16.65 -8.54
N THR A 83 0.34 16.74 -7.98
CA THR A 83 1.57 16.96 -8.76
C THR A 83 1.77 15.85 -9.79
N LEU A 84 1.66 14.59 -9.36
CA LEU A 84 1.82 13.44 -10.26
C LEU A 84 0.80 13.46 -11.39
N VAL A 85 -0.49 13.67 -11.09
CA VAL A 85 -1.60 13.73 -12.07
C VAL A 85 -1.37 14.85 -13.08
N ALA A 86 -0.98 16.05 -12.61
CA ALA A 86 -0.75 17.20 -13.48
C ALA A 86 0.41 16.93 -14.48
N GLU A 87 1.52 16.41 -14.01
CA GLU A 87 2.67 16.12 -14.86
C GLU A 87 2.43 14.90 -15.77
N ALA A 88 1.74 13.86 -15.27
CA ALA A 88 1.32 12.71 -16.07
C ALA A 88 0.37 13.10 -17.22
N GLY A 89 -0.56 14.03 -16.95
CA GLY A 89 -1.47 14.57 -17.97
C GLY A 89 -0.72 15.33 -19.08
N LYS A 90 0.24 16.20 -18.72
CA LYS A 90 1.08 16.91 -19.68
C LYS A 90 1.93 15.96 -20.55
N ALA A 91 2.41 14.87 -19.96
CA ALA A 91 3.23 13.88 -20.63
C ALA A 91 2.43 12.86 -21.49
N GLY A 92 1.09 12.91 -21.44
CA GLY A 92 0.25 12.00 -22.21
C GLY A 92 0.23 10.56 -21.65
N VAL A 93 0.43 10.40 -20.33
CA VAL A 93 0.33 9.09 -19.68
C VAL A 93 -1.06 8.50 -19.91
N ARG A 94 -1.13 7.28 -20.39
CA ARG A 94 -2.40 6.62 -20.74
C ARG A 94 -3.10 5.96 -19.57
N HIS A 95 -2.34 5.50 -18.58
CA HIS A 95 -2.89 4.77 -17.44
C HIS A 95 -2.21 5.15 -16.13
N LEU A 96 -2.99 5.61 -15.15
CA LEU A 96 -2.55 5.86 -13.79
C LEU A 96 -3.18 4.83 -12.85
N LEU A 97 -2.37 3.93 -12.29
CA LEU A 97 -2.79 2.95 -11.29
C LEU A 97 -2.42 3.45 -9.90
N TYR A 98 -3.42 3.68 -9.06
CA TYR A 98 -3.26 4.17 -7.69
C TYR A 98 -3.55 3.08 -6.67
N VAL A 99 -2.64 2.86 -5.73
CA VAL A 99 -2.85 1.89 -4.65
C VAL A 99 -3.43 2.56 -3.41
N SER A 100 -4.61 2.12 -3.02
CA SER A 100 -5.39 2.63 -1.91
C SER A 100 -5.67 1.54 -0.84
N ILE A 101 -6.57 1.82 0.08
CA ILE A 101 -6.83 0.97 1.24
C ILE A 101 -8.31 0.61 1.29
N VAL A 102 -8.62 -0.64 1.63
CA VAL A 102 -9.99 -1.08 1.91
C VAL A 102 -10.57 -0.28 3.08
N GLY A 103 -11.76 0.28 2.87
CA GLY A 103 -12.50 1.01 3.89
C GLY A 103 -12.12 2.47 4.07
N VAL A 104 -11.38 3.10 3.13
CA VAL A 104 -11.07 4.54 3.18
C VAL A 104 -12.32 5.43 3.20
N ASP A 105 -13.43 4.93 2.67
CA ASP A 105 -14.76 5.55 2.63
C ASP A 105 -15.64 5.23 3.84
N ARG A 106 -15.27 4.20 4.63
CA ARG A 106 -16.05 3.69 5.76
C ARG A 106 -15.46 4.03 7.12
N VAL A 107 -14.12 4.10 7.23
CA VAL A 107 -13.42 4.32 8.50
C VAL A 107 -12.79 5.71 8.52
N PRO A 108 -13.34 6.68 9.29
CA PRO A 108 -12.99 8.09 9.19
C PRO A 108 -11.70 8.48 9.95
N ILE A 109 -10.61 7.72 9.83
CA ILE A 109 -9.31 8.12 10.36
C ILE A 109 -8.61 9.10 9.41
N PRO A 110 -7.77 10.02 9.91
CA PRO A 110 -7.15 11.09 9.10
C PRO A 110 -6.40 10.55 7.87
N TYR A 111 -5.65 9.48 8.03
CA TYR A 111 -4.92 8.85 6.93
C TYR A 111 -5.86 8.30 5.83
N TYR A 112 -6.96 7.65 6.21
CA TYR A 112 -7.94 7.13 5.26
C TYR A 112 -8.66 8.26 4.51
N ARG A 113 -8.99 9.35 5.21
CA ARG A 113 -9.54 10.55 4.57
C ARG A 113 -8.60 11.14 3.52
N ALA A 114 -7.29 11.17 3.80
CA ALA A 114 -6.29 11.62 2.84
C ALA A 114 -6.23 10.68 1.62
N LYS A 115 -6.23 9.37 1.83
CA LYS A 115 -6.28 8.37 0.75
C LYS A 115 -7.55 8.50 -0.10
N LEU A 116 -8.72 8.67 0.52
CA LEU A 116 -9.97 8.90 -0.21
C LEU A 116 -9.93 10.20 -1.03
N ALA A 117 -9.31 11.26 -0.50
CA ALA A 117 -9.11 12.49 -1.26
C ALA A 117 -8.16 12.28 -2.45
N CYS A 118 -7.12 11.45 -2.31
CA CYS A 118 -6.24 11.06 -3.42
C CYS A 118 -7.01 10.26 -4.49
N GLU A 119 -7.87 9.31 -4.10
CA GLU A 119 -8.72 8.58 -5.06
C GLU A 119 -9.60 9.54 -5.89
N ARG A 120 -10.14 10.59 -5.25
CA ARG A 120 -10.93 11.62 -5.97
C ARG A 120 -10.07 12.36 -6.99
N VAL A 121 -8.86 12.79 -6.63
CA VAL A 121 -7.93 13.46 -7.55
C VAL A 121 -7.61 12.56 -8.75
N VAL A 122 -7.36 11.26 -8.52
CA VAL A 122 -7.11 10.29 -9.59
C VAL A 122 -8.32 10.14 -10.52
N ARG A 123 -9.51 9.99 -9.97
CA ARG A 123 -10.76 9.86 -10.74
C ARG A 123 -11.08 11.08 -11.60
N GLU A 124 -10.78 12.26 -11.07
CA GLU A 124 -11.06 13.56 -11.71
C GLU A 124 -9.90 14.03 -12.61
N SER A 125 -8.88 13.20 -12.80
CA SER A 125 -7.64 13.56 -13.52
C SER A 125 -7.81 13.73 -15.03
N GLY A 126 -8.85 13.16 -15.63
CA GLY A 126 -8.98 13.04 -17.09
C GLY A 126 -8.10 11.97 -17.73
N LEU A 127 -7.21 11.31 -16.94
CA LEU A 127 -6.42 10.16 -17.39
C LEU A 127 -7.26 8.88 -17.38
N GLY A 128 -6.83 7.87 -18.13
CA GLY A 128 -7.26 6.51 -17.88
C GLY A 128 -6.75 6.08 -16.50
N TRP A 129 -7.61 5.57 -15.62
CA TRP A 129 -7.21 5.29 -14.25
C TRP A 129 -7.68 3.92 -13.74
N THR A 130 -6.92 3.40 -12.77
CA THR A 130 -7.32 2.24 -11.94
C THR A 130 -7.01 2.55 -10.49
N VAL A 131 -7.95 2.28 -9.60
CA VAL A 131 -7.73 2.31 -8.13
C VAL A 131 -7.83 0.88 -7.61
N LEU A 132 -6.75 0.39 -7.01
CA LEU A 132 -6.72 -0.88 -6.30
C LEU A 132 -6.73 -0.63 -4.80
N ARG A 133 -7.75 -1.12 -4.10
CA ARG A 133 -7.80 -1.11 -2.64
C ARG A 133 -7.33 -2.45 -2.08
N ALA A 134 -6.38 -2.42 -1.15
CA ALA A 134 -5.91 -3.61 -0.43
C ALA A 134 -6.15 -3.47 1.07
N THR A 135 -6.26 -4.60 1.77
CA THR A 135 -6.30 -4.61 3.24
C THR A 135 -4.89 -4.37 3.81
N GLN A 136 -4.74 -4.40 5.13
CA GLN A 136 -3.49 -4.05 5.81
C GLN A 136 -2.41 -5.10 5.53
N PHE A 137 -1.22 -4.67 5.10
CA PHE A 137 -0.09 -5.57 4.85
C PHE A 137 0.42 -6.20 6.15
N HIS A 138 0.89 -7.45 6.09
CA HIS A 138 1.60 -8.11 7.19
C HIS A 138 2.72 -7.23 7.74
N ASP A 139 3.53 -6.63 6.88
CA ASP A 139 4.65 -5.74 7.24
C ASP A 139 4.20 -4.53 8.08
N LEU A 140 3.05 -3.96 7.79
CA LEU A 140 2.50 -2.86 8.59
C LEU A 140 2.17 -3.33 10.01
N LEU A 141 1.50 -4.48 10.14
CA LEU A 141 1.16 -5.05 11.44
C LEU A 141 2.42 -5.40 12.23
N LEU A 142 3.41 -6.02 11.60
CA LEU A 142 4.69 -6.36 12.24
C LEU A 142 5.36 -5.09 12.78
N ARG A 143 5.41 -4.00 12.03
CA ARG A 143 5.95 -2.71 12.52
C ARG A 143 5.16 -2.13 13.68
N ILE A 144 3.84 -2.19 13.63
CA ILE A 144 2.96 -1.71 14.72
C ILE A 144 3.20 -2.57 15.97
N PHE A 145 3.28 -3.89 15.82
CA PHE A 145 3.49 -4.81 16.93
C PHE A 145 4.90 -4.70 17.51
N ASP A 146 5.93 -4.50 16.68
CA ASP A 146 7.30 -4.20 17.15
C ASP A 146 7.32 -2.94 18.04
N ALA A 147 6.63 -1.88 17.61
CA ALA A 147 6.54 -0.64 18.40
C ALA A 147 5.75 -0.86 19.71
N SER A 148 4.61 -1.57 19.64
CA SER A 148 3.77 -1.88 20.79
C SER A 148 4.49 -2.77 21.83
N ALA A 149 5.31 -3.72 21.36
CA ALA A 149 6.07 -4.63 22.21
C ALA A 149 7.23 -3.97 22.98
N ARG A 150 7.58 -2.71 22.66
CA ARG A 150 8.54 -1.89 23.42
C ARG A 150 7.92 -1.22 24.63
N LEU A 151 6.58 -1.14 24.67
CA LEU A 151 5.84 -0.54 25.77
C LEU A 151 5.73 -1.50 26.96
N PRO A 152 5.52 -1.02 28.21
CA PRO A 152 5.27 -1.87 29.37
C PRO A 152 4.08 -2.80 29.19
N VAL A 153 3.04 -2.32 28.53
CA VAL A 153 1.83 -3.06 28.18
C VAL A 153 1.60 -2.99 26.67
N PHE A 154 0.99 -3.99 26.08
CA PHE A 154 0.70 -4.05 24.65
C PHE A 154 -0.75 -3.59 24.39
N PRO A 155 -0.98 -2.42 23.79
CA PRO A 155 -2.33 -1.91 23.56
C PRO A 155 -3.03 -2.72 22.47
N VAL A 156 -4.26 -3.13 22.73
CA VAL A 156 -5.12 -3.88 21.80
C VAL A 156 -6.42 -3.11 21.58
N PRO A 157 -6.70 -2.61 20.37
CA PRO A 157 -7.98 -1.97 20.08
C PRO A 157 -9.14 -2.95 20.28
N GLY A 158 -10.01 -2.63 21.27
CA GLY A 158 -11.11 -3.51 21.67
C GLY A 158 -12.11 -3.75 20.52
N GLY A 159 -12.35 -5.01 20.20
CA GLY A 159 -13.28 -5.43 19.16
C GLY A 159 -12.82 -5.17 17.72
N ALA A 160 -11.58 -4.70 17.51
CA ALA A 160 -11.03 -4.54 16.17
C ALA A 160 -10.67 -5.89 15.55
N ARG A 161 -11.02 -6.03 14.26
CA ARG A 161 -10.65 -7.16 13.41
C ARG A 161 -9.81 -6.66 12.26
N ILE A 162 -8.87 -7.48 11.82
CA ILE A 162 -7.94 -7.20 10.73
C ILE A 162 -7.99 -8.36 9.73
N GLN A 163 -7.78 -8.05 8.47
CA GLN A 163 -7.67 -9.03 7.38
C GLN A 163 -6.32 -8.85 6.70
N PRO A 164 -5.21 -9.29 7.34
CA PRO A 164 -3.87 -8.97 6.85
C PRO A 164 -3.57 -9.71 5.56
N VAL A 165 -2.92 -9.02 4.61
CA VAL A 165 -2.58 -9.53 3.27
C VAL A 165 -1.06 -9.49 3.05
N ASP A 166 -0.56 -10.45 2.28
CA ASP A 166 0.84 -10.47 1.83
C ASP A 166 1.08 -9.38 0.79
N VAL A 167 2.17 -8.62 0.97
CA VAL A 167 2.51 -7.51 0.06
C VAL A 167 2.89 -7.98 -1.33
N GLY A 168 3.47 -9.17 -1.47
CA GLY A 168 3.83 -9.78 -2.75
C GLY A 168 2.58 -10.12 -3.58
N GLU A 169 1.51 -10.57 -2.93
CA GLU A 169 0.24 -10.86 -3.61
C GLU A 169 -0.43 -9.58 -4.14
N VAL A 170 -0.39 -8.50 -3.34
CA VAL A 170 -0.88 -7.19 -3.80
C VAL A 170 -0.01 -6.66 -4.93
N ALA A 171 1.32 -6.79 -4.83
CA ALA A 171 2.25 -6.40 -5.89
C ALA A 171 2.03 -7.19 -7.19
N ALA A 172 1.71 -8.48 -7.10
CA ALA A 172 1.38 -9.31 -8.26
C ALA A 172 0.12 -8.78 -8.97
N ARG A 173 -0.93 -8.45 -8.20
CA ARG A 173 -2.15 -7.85 -8.76
C ARG A 173 -1.92 -6.46 -9.37
N VAL A 174 -1.11 -5.63 -8.73
CA VAL A 174 -0.69 -4.32 -9.28
C VAL A 174 0.04 -4.51 -10.62
N ALA A 175 0.98 -5.46 -10.70
CA ALA A 175 1.73 -5.71 -11.92
C ALA A 175 0.86 -6.28 -13.06
N GLU A 176 -0.21 -7.02 -12.76
CA GLU A 176 -1.23 -7.46 -13.72
C GLU A 176 -2.04 -6.27 -14.24
N LEU A 177 -2.63 -5.49 -13.33
CA LEU A 177 -3.45 -4.31 -13.65
C LEU A 177 -2.67 -3.27 -14.47
N ALA A 178 -1.37 -3.12 -14.24
CA ALA A 178 -0.52 -2.23 -15.03
C ALA A 178 -0.50 -2.63 -16.51
N GLY A 179 -0.71 -3.91 -16.83
CA GLY A 179 -0.77 -4.44 -18.19
C GLY A 179 -2.16 -4.52 -18.80
N GLU A 180 -3.21 -4.53 -17.97
CA GLU A 180 -4.61 -4.68 -18.43
C GLU A 180 -5.22 -3.36 -18.95
N GLY A 181 -4.63 -2.20 -18.60
CA GLY A 181 -5.17 -0.88 -18.91
C GLY A 181 -6.15 -0.34 -17.86
N PRO A 182 -6.75 0.84 -18.11
CA PRO A 182 -7.65 1.50 -17.18
C PRO A 182 -8.91 0.68 -16.89
N ALA A 183 -9.20 0.44 -15.62
CA ALA A 183 -10.34 -0.39 -15.18
C ALA A 183 -11.26 0.30 -14.14
N GLY A 184 -11.01 1.57 -13.81
CA GLY A 184 -11.74 2.23 -12.75
C GLY A 184 -11.41 1.66 -11.37
N TYR A 185 -12.40 1.36 -10.55
CA TYR A 185 -12.18 0.62 -9.31
C TYR A 185 -11.99 -0.87 -9.61
N ALA A 186 -10.76 -1.35 -9.44
CA ALA A 186 -10.47 -2.79 -9.51
C ALA A 186 -11.06 -3.52 -8.29
N PRO A 187 -11.35 -4.82 -8.40
CA PRO A 187 -11.74 -5.63 -7.26
C PRO A 187 -10.74 -5.51 -6.11
N GLU A 188 -11.24 -5.32 -4.89
CA GLU A 188 -10.42 -5.21 -3.68
C GLU A 188 -9.59 -6.49 -3.44
N VAL A 189 -8.44 -6.34 -2.78
CA VAL A 189 -7.56 -7.45 -2.40
C VAL A 189 -7.50 -7.55 -0.88
N GLY A 190 -8.10 -8.60 -0.33
CA GLY A 190 -8.06 -8.93 1.09
C GLY A 190 -7.22 -10.16 1.37
N GLY A 191 -6.60 -10.21 2.54
CA GLY A 191 -5.90 -11.39 3.02
C GLY A 191 -6.85 -12.58 3.26
N PRO A 192 -6.33 -13.80 3.48
CA PRO A 192 -7.11 -15.03 3.47
C PRO A 192 -8.11 -15.13 4.62
N ARG A 193 -7.85 -14.45 5.74
CA ARG A 193 -8.66 -14.59 6.95
C ARG A 193 -8.84 -13.27 7.69
N VAL A 194 -10.08 -13.03 8.13
CA VAL A 194 -10.38 -11.99 9.12
C VAL A 194 -10.05 -12.53 10.51
N ARG A 195 -9.22 -11.80 11.26
CA ARG A 195 -8.76 -12.20 12.60
C ARG A 195 -9.00 -11.08 13.61
N PRO A 196 -9.36 -11.39 14.85
CA PRO A 196 -9.29 -10.43 15.95
C PRO A 196 -7.87 -9.87 16.09
N TYR A 197 -7.75 -8.55 16.27
CA TYR A 197 -6.43 -7.91 16.47
C TYR A 197 -5.67 -8.53 17.64
N ARG A 198 -6.38 -8.93 18.70
CA ARG A 198 -5.82 -9.59 19.87
C ARG A 198 -5.09 -10.89 19.51
N GLU A 199 -5.72 -11.75 18.72
CA GLU A 199 -5.13 -13.02 18.30
C GLU A 199 -3.84 -12.83 17.49
N LEU A 200 -3.82 -11.84 16.59
CA LEU A 200 -2.63 -11.49 15.82
C LEU A 200 -1.51 -10.97 16.74
N ALA A 201 -1.86 -10.16 17.75
CA ALA A 201 -0.90 -9.68 18.74
C ALA A 201 -0.33 -10.82 19.59
N GLU A 202 -1.16 -11.78 20.02
CA GLU A 202 -0.74 -12.98 20.73
C GLU A 202 0.18 -13.86 19.90
N ALA A 203 -0.17 -14.08 18.62
CA ALA A 203 0.67 -14.83 17.68
C ALA A 203 2.05 -14.17 17.50
N TYR A 204 2.07 -12.84 17.32
CA TYR A 204 3.30 -12.06 17.22
C TYR A 204 4.16 -12.18 18.49
N LEU A 205 3.58 -11.99 19.67
CA LEU A 205 4.32 -12.06 20.94
C LEU A 205 4.95 -13.45 21.16
N ARG A 206 4.21 -14.52 20.84
CA ARG A 206 4.73 -15.89 20.88
C ARG A 206 5.91 -16.07 19.92
N ALA A 207 5.76 -15.68 18.67
CA ALA A 207 6.80 -15.83 17.65
C ALA A 207 8.05 -15.00 17.96
N ALA A 208 7.87 -13.80 18.54
CA ALA A 208 8.96 -12.91 18.93
C ALA A 208 9.62 -13.29 20.29
N GLY A 209 9.17 -14.35 20.98
CA GLY A 209 9.66 -14.74 22.30
C GLY A 209 9.43 -13.68 23.37
N ARG A 210 8.41 -12.82 23.22
CA ARG A 210 8.14 -11.71 24.14
C ARG A 210 6.89 -11.94 24.98
N ARG A 211 6.96 -11.53 26.25
CA ARG A 211 5.83 -11.56 27.16
C ARG A 211 5.38 -10.13 27.45
N ARG A 212 4.12 -9.81 27.15
CA ARG A 212 3.49 -8.52 27.46
C ARG A 212 2.05 -8.73 27.87
N VAL A 213 1.57 -7.92 28.81
CA VAL A 213 0.15 -7.88 29.16
C VAL A 213 -0.59 -7.16 28.03
N LEU A 214 -1.58 -7.83 27.44
CA LEU A 214 -2.44 -7.24 26.42
C LEU A 214 -3.50 -6.37 27.08
N LEU A 215 -3.40 -5.05 26.90
CA LEU A 215 -4.31 -4.07 27.46
C LEU A 215 -5.40 -3.71 26.44
N PRO A 216 -6.67 -4.09 26.65
CA PRO A 216 -7.76 -3.65 25.80
C PRO A 216 -7.93 -2.13 25.86
N VAL A 217 -7.84 -1.46 24.73
CA VAL A 217 -8.03 -0.02 24.61
C VAL A 217 -9.33 0.26 23.87
N ARG A 218 -10.23 1.02 24.49
CA ARG A 218 -11.46 1.43 23.82
C ARG A 218 -11.14 2.51 22.78
N VAL A 219 -11.50 2.24 21.52
CA VAL A 219 -11.48 3.25 20.45
C VAL A 219 -12.87 3.92 20.43
N PRO A 220 -12.98 5.19 20.89
CA PRO A 220 -14.27 5.86 20.99
C PRO A 220 -14.76 6.39 19.63
N GLY A 221 -15.99 6.88 19.62
CA GLY A 221 -16.57 7.64 18.50
C GLY A 221 -16.82 6.82 17.23
N THR A 222 -16.87 7.52 16.10
CA THR A 222 -17.20 6.95 14.80
C THR A 222 -16.14 5.98 14.28
N VAL A 223 -14.87 6.25 14.57
CA VAL A 223 -13.75 5.36 14.19
C VAL A 223 -13.91 3.99 14.85
N GLY A 224 -14.13 3.95 16.17
CA GLY A 224 -14.29 2.68 16.89
C GLY A 224 -15.53 1.92 16.44
N ARG A 225 -16.63 2.60 16.15
CA ARG A 225 -17.85 1.97 15.59
C ARG A 225 -17.56 1.36 14.22
N ALA A 226 -16.92 2.11 13.31
CA ALA A 226 -16.59 1.65 11.98
C ALA A 226 -15.64 0.43 11.99
N LEU A 227 -14.63 0.42 12.84
CA LEU A 227 -13.71 -0.71 12.99
C LEU A 227 -14.41 -1.97 13.54
N ARG A 228 -15.27 -1.82 14.56
CA ARG A 228 -16.04 -2.95 15.09
C ARG A 228 -17.05 -3.50 14.08
N ALA A 229 -17.63 -2.62 13.25
CA ALA A 229 -18.49 -3.01 12.15
C ALA A 229 -17.73 -3.67 10.97
N GLY A 230 -16.40 -3.73 11.01
CA GLY A 230 -15.60 -4.33 9.95
C GLY A 230 -15.39 -3.41 8.74
N GLY A 231 -15.48 -2.08 8.91
CA GLY A 231 -15.32 -1.12 7.82
C GLY A 231 -13.97 -1.18 7.09
N ASN A 232 -12.95 -1.79 7.69
CA ASN A 232 -11.61 -2.02 7.15
C ASN A 232 -11.42 -3.43 6.56
N LEU A 233 -12.48 -4.19 6.38
CA LEU A 233 -12.46 -5.58 5.93
C LEU A 233 -13.17 -5.73 4.58
N THR A 234 -12.79 -6.79 3.86
CA THR A 234 -13.42 -7.23 2.60
C THR A 234 -13.42 -8.77 2.55
N PRO A 235 -14.20 -9.44 3.43
CA PRO A 235 -14.19 -10.90 3.53
C PRO A 235 -14.64 -11.60 2.25
N GLU A 236 -15.50 -10.97 1.46
CA GLU A 236 -15.94 -11.43 0.14
C GLU A 236 -14.83 -11.38 -0.93
N ARG A 237 -13.74 -10.69 -0.65
CA ARG A 237 -12.53 -10.57 -1.47
C ARG A 237 -11.28 -11.12 -0.77
N ALA A 238 -11.43 -12.21 -0.05
CA ALA A 238 -10.32 -12.95 0.59
C ALA A 238 -9.52 -13.75 -0.46
N VAL A 239 -8.89 -13.04 -1.39
CA VAL A 239 -8.15 -13.62 -2.51
C VAL A 239 -6.69 -13.92 -2.19
N GLY A 240 -6.15 -13.32 -1.13
CA GLY A 240 -4.81 -13.61 -0.63
C GLY A 240 -4.71 -15.03 -0.08
N ARG A 241 -3.53 -15.61 -0.14
CA ARG A 241 -3.22 -16.98 0.36
C ARG A 241 -2.23 -16.95 1.52
N GLY A 242 -1.26 -16.01 1.47
CA GLY A 242 -0.24 -15.86 2.49
C GLY A 242 -0.84 -15.54 3.86
N THR A 243 -0.50 -16.34 4.87
CA THR A 243 -0.99 -16.21 6.23
C THR A 243 -0.10 -15.29 7.07
N PHE A 244 -0.63 -14.74 8.16
CA PHE A 244 0.17 -13.95 9.09
C PHE A 244 1.19 -14.83 9.84
N GLU A 245 0.88 -16.10 10.06
CA GLU A 245 1.78 -17.07 10.65
C GLU A 245 3.03 -17.32 9.77
N GLU A 246 2.85 -17.43 8.45
CA GLU A 246 3.97 -17.52 7.50
C GLU A 246 4.84 -16.26 7.51
N ALA A 247 4.22 -15.08 7.60
CA ALA A 247 4.97 -13.82 7.73
C ALA A 247 5.77 -13.77 9.04
N LEU A 248 5.22 -14.30 10.16
CA LEU A 248 5.92 -14.43 11.42
C LEU A 248 7.08 -15.43 11.33
N ALA A 249 6.85 -16.59 10.71
CA ALA A 249 7.89 -17.60 10.51
C ALA A 249 9.05 -17.06 9.66
N LYS A 250 8.74 -16.34 8.57
CA LYS A 250 9.75 -15.67 7.74
C LYS A 250 10.57 -14.64 8.52
N ARG A 251 9.95 -13.95 9.48
CA ARG A 251 10.64 -12.91 10.26
C ARG A 251 11.44 -13.45 11.45
N PHE A 252 10.94 -14.48 12.13
CA PHE A 252 11.47 -14.96 13.40
C PHE A 252 11.96 -16.42 13.35
N GLY A 253 11.66 -17.18 12.30
CA GLY A 253 12.00 -18.61 12.16
C GLY A 253 13.45 -18.88 11.68
N GLY A 254 14.29 -17.88 11.56
CA GLY A 254 15.67 -17.99 11.10
C GLY A 254 16.69 -18.15 12.25
N HIS A 255 16.32 -18.85 13.32
CA HIS A 255 17.26 -19.22 14.41
C HIS A 255 17.36 -20.72 14.52
#